data_c1f4657848acbcc1672c197e3f9a17bb
#
_entry.id   c1f4657848acbcc1672c197e3f9a17bb
#
_cell.length_a   1.000
_cell.length_b   1.000
_cell.length_c   1.000
_cell.angle_alpha   90.00
_cell.angle_beta   90.00
_cell.angle_gamma   90.00
#
_symmetry.space_group_name_H-M   'P 1'
#
loop_
_entity.id
_entity.type
_entity.pdbx_description
1 polymer ?
#
loop_
_entity_poly.entity_id
_entity_poly.type
_entity_poly.pdbx_seq_one_letter_code
_entity_poly.pdbx_strand_id
1 'polypeptide(L)'
;VNQVLSILDAPIVEQPKVSLSEIGDNIKYLLDESIDLQKAKQEILSNPIYQELIVSKDGSTTAFQILLDKNESYEILIQQRYDLLESDKPSALLEVNRKINEQNSLIQEKEKRIVAEIRSVINNNRDFGVLFLGGPAMIANDMIDFIKSDLSIFSLLVFLIFGFLLYFFFRDIKLALIPLINAALVIYTTSSILGYADWKISVVSSNFIALLLILTISISVHVIERFIELKKEDLDERLVTETFSQMFIPCFFAVLTTGVAFLSLISGDIKPVLEFGKMMTVGI
;
A
#
# COMPACT_ATOMS: atom_id res chain seq x y z
N VAL A 1 0.81 23.39 5.01
CA VAL A 1 0.71 23.05 6.45
C VAL A 1 -0.19 24.11 7.06
N ASN A 2 -1.27 23.68 7.71
CA ASN A 2 -2.23 24.60 8.32
C ASN A 2 -1.74 25.09 9.69
N GLN A 3 -1.30 24.17 10.52
CA GLN A 3 -0.88 24.47 11.90
C GLN A 3 0.16 23.44 12.36
N VAL A 4 1.08 23.89 13.20
CA VAL A 4 2.00 23.02 13.95
C VAL A 4 1.68 23.22 15.43
N LEU A 5 1.39 22.14 16.11
CA LEU A 5 1.14 22.12 17.55
C LEU A 5 2.28 21.37 18.25
N SER A 6 2.73 21.92 19.35
CA SER A 6 3.83 21.37 20.15
C SER A 6 3.52 21.49 21.63
N ILE A 7 4.42 21.02 22.48
CA ILE A 7 4.35 21.27 23.93
C ILE A 7 4.36 22.75 24.28
N LEU A 8 4.90 23.61 23.40
CA LEU A 8 4.96 25.05 23.61
C LEU A 8 3.59 25.70 23.46
N ASP A 9 2.65 25.07 22.75
CA ASP A 9 1.28 25.52 22.52
C ASP A 9 0.31 24.93 23.56
N ALA A 10 0.81 24.11 24.50
CA ALA A 10 -0.01 23.53 25.55
C ALA A 10 -0.37 24.61 26.58
N PRO A 11 -1.67 24.92 26.80
CA PRO A 11 -2.08 25.87 27.81
C PRO A 11 -1.80 25.32 29.19
N ILE A 12 -1.12 26.15 30.02
CA ILE A 12 -0.79 25.85 31.40
C ILE A 12 -1.75 26.66 32.27
N VAL A 13 -2.55 25.94 33.04
CA VAL A 13 -3.50 26.56 33.97
C VAL A 13 -2.86 26.53 35.34
N GLU A 14 -2.05 27.58 35.68
CA GLU A 14 -1.47 27.69 37.00
C GLU A 14 -2.59 27.74 38.07
N GLN A 15 -2.55 26.76 38.99
CA GLN A 15 -3.47 26.82 40.11
C GLN A 15 -3.19 28.00 41.04
N PRO A 16 -4.14 28.88 41.28
CA PRO A 16 -5.19 28.64 42.24
C PRO A 16 -6.56 28.53 41.55
N LYS A 17 -7.49 27.86 42.22
CA LYS A 17 -8.86 27.60 41.77
C LYS A 17 -9.52 28.83 41.16
N VAL A 18 -9.27 29.03 39.86
CA VAL A 18 -9.88 30.09 39.07
C VAL A 18 -11.25 29.61 38.62
N SER A 19 -12.26 30.47 38.71
CA SER A 19 -13.59 30.12 38.21
C SER A 19 -13.53 29.88 36.68
N LEU A 20 -14.38 29.00 36.16
CA LEU A 20 -14.45 28.70 34.72
C LEU A 20 -14.62 29.94 33.84
N SER A 21 -15.14 31.04 34.37
CA SER A 21 -15.30 32.32 33.68
C SER A 21 -14.00 33.15 33.55
N GLU A 22 -12.97 32.85 34.33
CA GLU A 22 -11.69 33.56 34.34
C GLU A 22 -10.57 32.82 33.63
N ILE A 23 -10.82 31.59 33.17
CA ILE A 23 -9.84 30.75 32.46
C ILE A 23 -9.44 31.41 31.12
N GLY A 24 -10.35 32.13 30.45
CA GLY A 24 -10.09 32.74 29.14
C GLY A 24 -8.99 33.80 29.11
N ASP A 25 -8.83 34.57 30.20
CA ASP A 25 -7.89 35.70 30.26
C ASP A 25 -6.54 35.36 30.94
N ASN A 26 -6.40 34.17 31.56
CA ASN A 26 -5.23 33.75 32.32
C ASN A 26 -4.51 32.53 31.79
N ILE A 27 -4.70 32.22 30.51
CA ILE A 27 -3.95 31.09 29.86
C ILE A 27 -2.51 31.51 29.63
N LYS A 28 -1.57 30.79 30.24
CA LYS A 28 -0.14 30.97 30.03
C LYS A 28 0.42 29.81 29.18
N TYR A 29 1.47 30.09 28.47
CA TYR A 29 2.20 29.11 27.64
C TYR A 29 3.64 28.97 28.15
N LEU A 30 4.32 27.85 27.81
CA LEU A 30 5.68 27.57 28.28
C LEU A 30 6.69 28.68 27.95
N LEU A 31 6.44 29.51 26.94
CA LEU A 31 7.32 30.60 26.51
C LEU A 31 7.07 31.91 27.29
N ASP A 32 6.05 31.96 28.17
CA ASP A 32 5.77 33.17 28.95
C ASP A 32 6.81 33.38 30.05
N GLU A 33 7.40 34.58 30.15
CA GLU A 33 8.47 34.90 31.08
C GLU A 33 8.06 34.73 32.57
N SER A 34 6.77 34.71 32.87
CA SER A 34 6.24 34.63 34.25
C SER A 34 5.97 33.18 34.72
N ILE A 35 6.35 32.16 33.93
CA ILE A 35 6.04 30.75 34.23
C ILE A 35 7.14 30.11 35.08
N ASP A 36 6.73 29.37 36.11
CA ASP A 36 7.59 28.44 36.84
C ASP A 36 7.70 27.12 36.07
N LEU A 37 8.81 26.91 35.40
CA LEU A 37 9.03 25.71 34.58
C LEU A 37 8.94 24.38 35.34
N GLN A 38 9.23 24.38 36.66
CA GLN A 38 9.11 23.20 37.50
C GLN A 38 7.65 22.79 37.71
N LYS A 39 6.80 23.80 38.00
CA LYS A 39 5.36 23.59 38.16
C LYS A 39 4.69 23.25 36.84
N ALA A 40 5.05 23.95 35.77
CA ALA A 40 4.58 23.67 34.43
C ALA A 40 4.90 22.22 34.01
N LYS A 41 6.11 21.74 34.28
CA LYS A 41 6.50 20.34 34.01
C LYS A 41 5.63 19.36 34.81
N GLN A 42 5.38 19.61 36.09
CA GLN A 42 4.53 18.72 36.89
C GLN A 42 3.09 18.71 36.37
N GLU A 43 2.53 19.87 35.99
CA GLU A 43 1.20 19.94 35.41
C GLU A 43 1.07 19.19 34.13
N ILE A 44 1.99 19.38 33.17
CA ILE A 44 1.99 18.68 31.88
C ILE A 44 2.11 17.17 32.07
N LEU A 45 2.98 16.73 32.98
CA LEU A 45 3.18 15.29 33.22
C LEU A 45 2.05 14.63 34.00
N SER A 46 1.27 15.40 34.79
CA SER A 46 0.13 14.90 35.57
C SER A 46 -1.21 15.04 34.88
N ASN A 47 -1.30 15.85 33.81
CA ASN A 47 -2.55 16.12 33.12
C ASN A 47 -2.86 15.03 32.09
N PRO A 48 -3.98 14.30 32.22
CA PRO A 48 -4.35 13.22 31.29
C PRO A 48 -4.52 13.67 29.83
N ILE A 49 -4.76 14.98 29.59
CA ILE A 49 -4.91 15.53 28.23
C ILE A 49 -3.55 15.59 27.51
N TYR A 50 -2.47 15.85 28.25
CA TYR A 50 -1.12 15.98 27.65
C TYR A 50 -0.33 14.69 27.75
N GLN A 51 -0.57 13.90 28.80
CA GLN A 51 0.11 12.63 29.02
C GLN A 51 -0.26 11.62 27.92
N GLU A 52 0.74 11.01 27.32
CA GLU A 52 0.61 10.04 26.22
C GLU A 52 0.12 10.62 24.87
N LEU A 53 -0.30 11.89 24.81
CA LEU A 53 -0.66 12.56 23.55
C LEU A 53 0.46 13.49 23.06
N ILE A 54 1.00 14.31 23.94
CA ILE A 54 2.04 15.31 23.60
C ILE A 54 3.35 14.98 24.29
N VAL A 55 3.30 14.40 25.49
CA VAL A 55 4.48 14.06 26.30
C VAL A 55 4.35 12.64 26.85
N SER A 56 5.45 11.88 26.86
CA SER A 56 5.51 10.56 27.50
C SER A 56 5.42 10.70 29.04
N LYS A 57 5.01 9.60 29.71
CA LYS A 57 4.87 9.56 31.18
C LYS A 57 6.13 9.96 31.93
N ASP A 58 7.29 9.63 31.40
CA ASP A 58 8.60 9.93 31.97
C ASP A 58 9.13 11.31 31.56
N GLY A 59 8.42 12.00 30.67
CA GLY A 59 8.82 13.32 30.16
C GLY A 59 10.04 13.29 29.24
N SER A 60 10.47 12.12 28.77
CA SER A 60 11.65 11.98 27.91
C SER A 60 11.36 12.21 26.42
N THR A 61 10.11 12.10 26.03
CA THR A 61 9.68 12.21 24.62
C THR A 61 8.54 13.20 24.49
N THR A 62 8.60 14.03 23.45
CA THR A 62 7.51 14.95 23.08
C THR A 62 7.14 14.81 21.61
N ALA A 63 5.94 15.23 21.24
CA ALA A 63 5.44 15.17 19.88
C ALA A 63 5.17 16.58 19.33
N PHE A 64 5.49 16.75 18.04
CA PHE A 64 5.02 17.88 17.23
C PHE A 64 3.90 17.37 16.32
N GLN A 65 2.72 17.93 16.44
CA GLN A 65 1.60 17.60 15.57
C GLN A 65 1.53 18.59 14.41
N ILE A 66 1.70 18.08 13.20
CA ILE A 66 1.63 18.89 11.98
C ILE A 66 0.27 18.61 11.32
N LEU A 67 -0.59 19.63 11.28
CA LEU A 67 -1.90 19.57 10.65
C LEU A 67 -1.77 19.99 9.18
N LEU A 68 -2.16 19.13 8.29
CA LEU A 68 -2.20 19.42 6.84
C LEU A 68 -3.50 20.15 6.49
N ASP A 69 -3.44 20.97 5.44
CA ASP A 69 -4.62 21.66 4.93
C ASP A 69 -5.66 20.68 4.43
N LYS A 70 -6.91 20.88 4.80
CA LYS A 70 -8.03 20.14 4.21
C LYS A 70 -8.25 20.60 2.77
N ASN A 71 -8.56 19.65 1.90
CA ASN A 71 -8.94 19.96 0.53
C ASN A 71 -10.48 20.04 0.43
N GLU A 72 -11.01 21.25 0.49
CA GLU A 72 -12.46 21.51 0.42
C GLU A 72 -13.07 20.96 -0.87
N SER A 73 -12.37 21.07 -2.01
CA SER A 73 -12.86 20.54 -3.29
C SER A 73 -13.01 19.02 -3.26
N TYR A 74 -12.12 18.32 -2.54
CA TYR A 74 -12.21 16.87 -2.37
C TYR A 74 -13.39 16.49 -1.46
N GLU A 75 -13.60 17.19 -0.36
CA GLU A 75 -14.73 16.95 0.55
C GLU A 75 -16.09 17.14 -0.17
N ILE A 76 -16.21 18.21 -1.00
CA ILE A 76 -17.39 18.44 -1.83
C ILE A 76 -17.64 17.27 -2.81
N LEU A 77 -16.60 16.78 -3.47
CA LEU A 77 -16.73 15.66 -4.40
C LEU A 77 -17.12 14.36 -3.68
N ILE A 78 -16.61 14.12 -2.49
CA ILE A 78 -17.00 12.97 -1.66
C ILE A 78 -18.46 13.07 -1.28
N GLN A 79 -18.95 14.24 -0.86
CA GLN A 79 -20.35 14.45 -0.55
C GLN A 79 -21.24 14.22 -1.78
N GLN A 80 -20.89 14.78 -2.94
CA GLN A 80 -21.59 14.55 -4.20
C GLN A 80 -21.66 13.08 -4.59
N ARG A 81 -20.59 12.32 -4.31
CA ARG A 81 -20.56 10.88 -4.54
C ARG A 81 -21.59 10.15 -3.65
N TYR A 82 -21.70 10.52 -2.37
CA TYR A 82 -22.69 9.93 -1.47
C TYR A 82 -24.12 10.21 -1.95
N ASP A 83 -24.41 11.44 -2.33
CA ASP A 83 -25.73 11.85 -2.84
C ASP A 83 -26.11 11.10 -4.14
N LEU A 84 -25.11 10.84 -5.00
CA LEU A 84 -25.31 10.09 -6.26
C LEU A 84 -25.47 8.58 -6.04
N LEU A 85 -24.88 8.00 -4.99
CA LEU A 85 -25.08 6.59 -4.65
C LEU A 85 -26.53 6.30 -4.26
N GLU A 86 -27.24 7.28 -3.68
CA GLU A 86 -28.67 7.17 -3.33
C GLU A 86 -29.59 7.42 -4.54
N SER A 87 -29.10 8.04 -5.63
CA SER A 87 -29.94 8.56 -6.72
C SER A 87 -29.94 7.73 -8.01
N ASP A 88 -29.33 6.54 -8.04
CA ASP A 88 -29.27 5.59 -9.17
C ASP A 88 -28.89 6.21 -10.54
N LYS A 89 -27.85 7.09 -10.54
CA LYS A 89 -27.32 7.77 -11.74
C LYS A 89 -25.89 7.31 -12.06
N PRO A 90 -25.70 6.19 -12.75
CA PRO A 90 -24.38 5.58 -12.94
C PRO A 90 -23.40 6.45 -13.75
N SER A 91 -23.88 7.20 -14.75
CA SER A 91 -23.02 8.08 -15.56
C SER A 91 -22.45 9.26 -14.77
N ALA A 92 -23.27 9.90 -13.93
CA ALA A 92 -22.82 10.98 -13.06
C ALA A 92 -21.85 10.48 -11.99
N LEU A 93 -22.08 9.27 -11.45
CA LEU A 93 -21.19 8.62 -10.49
C LEU A 93 -19.82 8.34 -11.09
N LEU A 94 -19.72 7.91 -12.34
CA LEU A 94 -18.45 7.70 -13.04
C LEU A 94 -17.67 9.01 -13.19
N GLU A 95 -18.34 10.10 -13.55
CA GLU A 95 -17.70 11.41 -13.68
C GLU A 95 -17.15 11.94 -12.35
N VAL A 96 -17.96 11.83 -11.27
CA VAL A 96 -17.53 12.23 -9.93
C VAL A 96 -16.36 11.37 -9.44
N ASN A 97 -16.39 10.06 -9.65
CA ASN A 97 -15.28 9.18 -9.29
C ASN A 97 -13.99 9.54 -10.05
N ARG A 98 -14.09 9.92 -11.34
CA ARG A 98 -12.93 10.41 -12.10
C ARG A 98 -12.34 11.67 -11.48
N LYS A 99 -13.18 12.66 -11.15
CA LYS A 99 -12.74 13.91 -10.49
C LYS A 99 -12.11 13.63 -9.11
N ILE A 100 -12.67 12.70 -8.33
CA ILE A 100 -12.09 12.26 -7.06
C ILE A 100 -10.70 11.65 -7.28
N ASN A 101 -10.52 10.81 -8.29
CA ASN A 101 -9.22 10.20 -8.59
C ASN A 101 -8.18 11.26 -9.03
N GLU A 102 -8.58 12.24 -9.83
CA GLU A 102 -7.72 13.37 -10.23
C GLU A 102 -7.29 14.20 -9.00
N GLN A 103 -8.23 14.54 -8.12
CA GLN A 103 -7.94 15.28 -6.90
C GLN A 103 -7.05 14.47 -5.93
N ASN A 104 -7.32 13.18 -5.78
CA ASN A 104 -6.48 12.30 -4.96
C ASN A 104 -5.03 12.29 -5.43
N SER A 105 -4.78 12.25 -6.74
CA SER A 105 -3.41 12.26 -7.25
C SER A 105 -2.67 13.56 -6.93
N LEU A 106 -3.36 14.71 -6.99
CA LEU A 106 -2.81 16.02 -6.63
C LEU A 106 -2.54 16.13 -5.12
N ILE A 107 -3.44 15.61 -4.29
CA ILE A 107 -3.28 15.57 -2.83
C ILE A 107 -2.06 14.71 -2.49
N GLN A 108 -1.95 13.51 -3.04
CA GLN A 108 -0.83 12.61 -2.81
C GLN A 108 0.51 13.24 -3.22
N GLU A 109 0.57 13.94 -4.35
CA GLU A 109 1.79 14.63 -4.77
C GLU A 109 2.17 15.76 -3.81
N LYS A 110 1.18 16.54 -3.32
CA LYS A 110 1.39 17.60 -2.32
C LYS A 110 1.88 17.00 -1.00
N GLU A 111 1.23 15.95 -0.50
CA GLU A 111 1.60 15.27 0.74
C GLU A 111 2.99 14.65 0.65
N LYS A 112 3.33 14.02 -0.47
CA LYS A 112 4.67 13.46 -0.71
C LYS A 112 5.77 14.53 -0.60
N ARG A 113 5.53 15.72 -1.17
CA ARG A 113 6.47 16.86 -1.05
C ARG A 113 6.60 17.32 0.40
N ILE A 114 5.49 17.49 1.11
CA ILE A 114 5.50 17.91 2.52
C ILE A 114 6.24 16.89 3.38
N VAL A 115 5.97 15.59 3.20
CA VAL A 115 6.66 14.52 3.94
C VAL A 115 8.17 14.54 3.65
N ALA A 116 8.57 14.77 2.41
CA ALA A 116 9.99 14.87 2.04
C ALA A 116 10.67 16.10 2.67
N GLU A 117 10.00 17.25 2.70
CA GLU A 117 10.49 18.46 3.35
C GLU A 117 10.64 18.25 4.87
N ILE A 118 9.65 17.66 5.53
CA ILE A 118 9.72 17.34 6.96
C ILE A 118 10.88 16.38 7.23
N ARG A 119 11.09 15.35 6.40
CA ARG A 119 12.24 14.45 6.55
C ARG A 119 13.58 15.17 6.38
N SER A 120 13.65 16.14 5.47
CA SER A 120 14.85 16.97 5.33
C SER A 120 15.12 17.77 6.59
N VAL A 121 14.10 18.40 7.16
CA VAL A 121 14.22 19.14 8.44
C VAL A 121 14.67 18.21 9.57
N ILE A 122 14.06 17.03 9.69
CA ILE A 122 14.44 16.02 10.70
C ILE A 122 15.91 15.61 10.52
N ASN A 123 16.34 15.34 9.30
CA ASN A 123 17.72 14.90 9.04
C ASN A 123 18.76 15.98 9.37
N ASN A 124 18.41 17.25 9.13
CA ASN A 124 19.29 18.37 9.43
C ASN A 124 19.34 18.74 10.92
N ASN A 125 18.42 18.19 11.74
CA ASN A 125 18.33 18.50 13.16
C ASN A 125 18.52 17.28 14.07
N ARG A 126 19.13 16.21 13.57
CA ARG A 126 19.40 14.99 14.36
C ARG A 126 20.34 15.18 15.54
N ASP A 127 21.11 16.25 15.54
CA ASP A 127 22.03 16.59 16.63
C ASP A 127 21.28 16.99 17.93
N PHE A 128 20.02 17.42 17.82
CA PHE A 128 19.19 17.81 18.97
C PHE A 128 18.53 16.64 19.70
N GLY A 129 18.45 15.47 19.06
CA GLY A 129 17.84 14.29 19.63
C GLY A 129 17.46 13.24 18.61
N VAL A 130 16.81 12.17 19.08
CA VAL A 130 16.29 11.11 18.22
C VAL A 130 14.92 11.54 17.71
N LEU A 131 14.84 11.89 16.44
CA LEU A 131 13.64 12.40 15.79
C LEU A 131 13.03 11.32 14.89
N PHE A 132 11.72 11.07 15.06
CA PHE A 132 10.94 10.16 14.23
C PHE A 132 9.79 10.90 13.56
N LEU A 133 9.52 10.54 12.31
CA LEU A 133 8.31 10.98 11.62
C LEU A 133 7.27 9.87 11.69
N GLY A 134 6.05 10.21 12.03
CA GLY A 134 4.89 9.32 12.04
C GLY A 134 3.64 10.03 11.51
N GLY A 135 2.56 9.27 11.36
CA GLY A 135 1.27 9.81 10.98
C GLY A 135 0.72 9.25 9.66
N PRO A 136 -0.61 9.41 9.43
CA PRO A 136 -1.29 8.77 8.31
C PRO A 136 -0.73 9.15 6.94
N ALA A 137 -0.41 10.43 6.71
CA ALA A 137 0.12 10.91 5.44
C ALA A 137 1.50 10.30 5.13
N MET A 138 2.39 10.20 6.13
CA MET A 138 3.70 9.55 5.97
C MET A 138 3.54 8.07 5.67
N ILE A 139 2.70 7.36 6.44
CA ILE A 139 2.45 5.92 6.25
C ILE A 139 1.89 5.65 4.86
N ALA A 140 0.91 6.45 4.41
CA ALA A 140 0.32 6.30 3.08
C ALA A 140 1.36 6.49 1.95
N ASN A 141 2.23 7.50 2.07
CA ASN A 141 3.30 7.74 1.10
C ASN A 141 4.32 6.61 1.08
N ASP A 142 4.78 6.16 2.25
CA ASP A 142 5.73 5.05 2.35
C ASP A 142 5.15 3.75 1.79
N MET A 143 3.89 3.45 2.07
CA MET A 143 3.19 2.30 1.50
C MET A 143 3.16 2.33 -0.03
N ILE A 144 2.88 3.50 -0.63
CA ILE A 144 2.88 3.65 -2.09
C ILE A 144 4.29 3.42 -2.67
N ASP A 145 5.32 3.97 -2.03
CA ASP A 145 6.70 3.80 -2.48
C ASP A 145 7.18 2.34 -2.30
N PHE A 146 6.78 1.65 -1.22
CA PHE A 146 7.02 0.22 -1.03
C PHE A 146 6.32 -0.63 -2.10
N ILE A 147 5.04 -0.38 -2.38
CA ILE A 147 4.31 -1.09 -3.44
C ILE A 147 5.03 -0.96 -4.79
N LYS A 148 5.46 0.26 -5.16
CA LYS A 148 6.19 0.50 -6.41
C LYS A 148 7.54 -0.23 -6.43
N SER A 149 8.25 -0.23 -5.34
CA SER A 149 9.53 -0.93 -5.18
C SER A 149 9.35 -2.44 -5.29
N ASP A 150 8.37 -3.00 -4.58
CA ASP A 150 8.07 -4.44 -4.62
C ASP A 150 7.67 -4.89 -6.02
N LEU A 151 6.77 -4.16 -6.69
CA LEU A 151 6.36 -4.48 -8.05
C LEU A 151 7.54 -4.49 -9.03
N SER A 152 8.51 -3.61 -8.87
CA SER A 152 9.63 -3.48 -9.82
C SER A 152 10.82 -4.38 -9.45
N ILE A 153 11.34 -4.23 -8.25
CA ILE A 153 12.60 -4.88 -7.84
C ILE A 153 12.37 -6.35 -7.52
N PHE A 154 11.35 -6.65 -6.72
CA PHE A 154 11.08 -8.02 -6.29
C PHE A 154 10.65 -8.89 -7.47
N SER A 155 9.77 -8.39 -8.35
CA SER A 155 9.33 -9.13 -9.52
C SER A 155 10.47 -9.39 -10.51
N LEU A 156 11.36 -8.41 -10.72
CA LEU A 156 12.54 -8.59 -11.56
C LEU A 156 13.50 -9.63 -10.97
N LEU A 157 13.74 -9.57 -9.66
CA LEU A 157 14.63 -10.51 -8.97
C LEU A 157 14.09 -11.93 -9.05
N VAL A 158 12.80 -12.13 -8.79
CA VAL A 158 12.13 -13.44 -8.93
C VAL A 158 12.22 -13.93 -10.37
N PHE A 159 11.98 -13.09 -11.36
CA PHE A 159 12.09 -13.44 -12.78
C PHE A 159 13.51 -13.90 -13.16
N LEU A 160 14.53 -13.21 -12.68
CA LEU A 160 15.93 -13.57 -12.92
C LEU A 160 16.33 -14.89 -12.24
N ILE A 161 15.90 -15.08 -10.98
CA ILE A 161 16.14 -16.35 -10.26
C ILE A 161 15.49 -17.52 -11.00
N PHE A 162 14.22 -17.39 -11.40
CA PHE A 162 13.57 -18.45 -12.18
C PHE A 162 14.24 -18.67 -13.53
N GLY A 163 14.67 -17.61 -14.22
CA GLY A 163 15.42 -17.72 -15.46
C GLY A 163 16.71 -18.52 -15.29
N PHE A 164 17.46 -18.25 -14.24
CA PHE A 164 18.67 -18.99 -13.90
C PHE A 164 18.37 -20.46 -13.57
N LEU A 165 17.35 -20.72 -12.73
CA LEU A 165 16.96 -22.08 -12.34
C LEU A 165 16.48 -22.89 -13.55
N LEU A 166 15.65 -22.33 -14.40
CA LEU A 166 15.15 -22.99 -15.61
C LEU A 166 16.29 -23.32 -16.58
N TYR A 167 17.23 -22.39 -16.78
CA TYR A 167 18.40 -22.64 -17.59
C TYR A 167 19.27 -23.76 -17.00
N PHE A 168 19.48 -23.74 -15.70
CA PHE A 168 20.27 -24.82 -15.04
C PHE A 168 19.60 -26.19 -15.15
N PHE A 169 18.26 -26.22 -15.05
CA PHE A 169 17.47 -27.46 -15.11
C PHE A 169 17.40 -28.07 -16.53
N PHE A 170 16.99 -27.21 -17.48
CA PHE A 170 16.80 -27.69 -18.86
C PHE A 170 18.09 -27.75 -19.68
N ARG A 171 19.11 -27.00 -19.29
CA ARG A 171 20.38 -26.85 -20.05
C ARG A 171 20.19 -26.46 -21.52
N ASP A 172 19.03 -25.94 -21.86
CA ASP A 172 18.67 -25.42 -23.18
C ASP A 172 17.98 -24.07 -22.99
N ILE A 173 18.58 -23.03 -23.55
CA ILE A 173 18.07 -21.65 -23.42
C ILE A 173 16.68 -21.49 -24.05
N LYS A 174 16.39 -22.23 -25.14
CA LYS A 174 15.08 -22.14 -25.81
C LYS A 174 13.97 -22.67 -24.89
N LEU A 175 14.21 -23.83 -24.25
CA LEU A 175 13.25 -24.44 -23.34
C LEU A 175 13.09 -23.59 -22.04
N ALA A 176 14.14 -22.95 -21.58
CA ALA A 176 14.08 -22.06 -20.42
C ALA A 176 13.33 -20.75 -20.72
N LEU A 177 13.41 -20.21 -21.95
CA LEU A 177 12.75 -18.97 -22.33
C LEU A 177 11.23 -19.13 -22.48
N ILE A 178 10.71 -20.29 -22.88
CA ILE A 178 9.27 -20.50 -23.09
C ILE A 178 8.44 -20.19 -21.85
N PRO A 179 8.72 -20.73 -20.64
CA PRO A 179 8.00 -20.39 -19.42
C PRO A 179 8.09 -18.93 -19.05
N LEU A 180 9.26 -18.32 -19.27
CA LEU A 180 9.50 -16.90 -18.92
C LEU A 180 8.69 -15.97 -19.82
N ILE A 181 8.68 -16.23 -21.13
CA ILE A 181 7.88 -15.44 -22.09
C ILE A 181 6.39 -15.61 -21.78
N ASN A 182 5.95 -16.86 -21.52
CA ASN A 182 4.56 -17.10 -21.16
C ASN A 182 4.18 -16.36 -19.88
N ALA A 183 4.99 -16.42 -18.83
CA ALA A 183 4.74 -15.70 -17.59
C ALA A 183 4.70 -14.17 -17.81
N ALA A 184 5.61 -13.63 -18.61
CA ALA A 184 5.61 -12.20 -18.96
C ALA A 184 4.33 -11.78 -19.69
N LEU A 185 3.85 -12.61 -20.64
CA LEU A 185 2.59 -12.35 -21.36
C LEU A 185 1.38 -12.41 -20.42
N VAL A 186 1.31 -13.38 -19.53
CA VAL A 186 0.22 -13.50 -18.54
C VAL A 186 0.21 -12.28 -17.61
N ILE A 187 1.36 -11.88 -17.08
CA ILE A 187 1.46 -10.69 -16.22
C ILE A 187 1.05 -9.44 -16.98
N TYR A 188 1.52 -9.28 -18.22
CA TYR A 188 1.19 -8.13 -19.06
C TYR A 188 -0.32 -8.04 -19.35
N THR A 189 -0.93 -9.16 -19.76
CA THR A 189 -2.38 -9.21 -20.06
C THR A 189 -3.22 -8.97 -18.81
N THR A 190 -2.89 -9.61 -17.70
CA THR A 190 -3.57 -9.41 -16.42
C THR A 190 -3.47 -7.96 -15.96
N SER A 191 -2.25 -7.39 -15.96
CA SER A 191 -2.04 -5.98 -15.56
C SER A 191 -2.82 -5.01 -16.46
N SER A 192 -2.93 -5.31 -17.77
CA SER A 192 -3.70 -4.50 -18.71
C SER A 192 -5.21 -4.55 -18.40
N ILE A 193 -5.73 -5.74 -18.07
CA ILE A 193 -7.14 -5.91 -17.68
C ILE A 193 -7.42 -5.14 -16.37
N LEU A 194 -6.55 -5.27 -15.38
CA LEU A 194 -6.68 -4.58 -14.10
C LEU A 194 -6.62 -3.05 -14.28
N GLY A 195 -5.71 -2.57 -15.13
CA GLY A 195 -5.61 -1.14 -15.46
C GLY A 195 -6.86 -0.61 -16.18
N TYR A 196 -7.40 -1.38 -17.14
CA TYR A 196 -8.64 -1.01 -17.82
C TYR A 196 -9.85 -0.98 -16.88
N ALA A 197 -9.89 -1.87 -15.90
CA ALA A 197 -10.94 -1.93 -14.90
C ALA A 197 -10.77 -0.90 -13.75
N ASP A 198 -9.75 -0.05 -13.79
CA ASP A 198 -9.38 0.93 -12.74
C ASP A 198 -9.26 0.30 -11.34
N TRP A 199 -8.76 -0.93 -11.27
CA TRP A 199 -8.57 -1.63 -9.99
C TRP A 199 -7.32 -1.12 -9.30
N LYS A 200 -7.49 -0.64 -8.06
CA LYS A 200 -6.40 -0.10 -7.26
C LYS A 200 -5.61 -1.24 -6.61
N ILE A 201 -4.29 -1.16 -6.75
CA ILE A 201 -3.38 -2.12 -6.11
C ILE A 201 -3.18 -1.70 -4.64
N SER A 202 -3.47 -2.60 -3.71
CA SER A 202 -3.19 -2.45 -2.27
C SER A 202 -1.85 -3.11 -1.91
N VAL A 203 -1.38 -2.90 -0.69
CA VAL A 203 -0.15 -3.53 -0.19
C VAL A 203 -0.22 -5.06 -0.27
N VAL A 204 -1.37 -5.64 0.05
CA VAL A 204 -1.56 -7.10 -0.03
C VAL A 204 -1.62 -7.58 -1.48
N SER A 205 -2.32 -6.83 -2.33
CA SER A 205 -2.49 -7.21 -3.73
C SER A 205 -1.24 -6.93 -4.58
N SER A 206 -0.26 -6.14 -4.12
CA SER A 206 0.98 -5.90 -4.87
C SER A 206 1.77 -7.18 -5.17
N ASN A 207 1.65 -8.20 -4.34
CA ASN A 207 2.32 -9.49 -4.54
C ASN A 207 1.72 -10.36 -5.67
N PHE A 208 0.62 -9.92 -6.33
CA PHE A 208 -0.04 -10.73 -7.37
C PHE A 208 0.90 -11.08 -8.54
N ILE A 209 1.79 -10.16 -8.93
CA ILE A 209 2.73 -10.38 -10.04
C ILE A 209 3.67 -11.54 -9.74
N ALA A 210 4.29 -11.54 -8.56
CA ALA A 210 5.20 -12.61 -8.16
C ALA A 210 4.50 -13.97 -8.09
N LEU A 211 3.28 -14.01 -7.54
CA LEU A 211 2.49 -15.23 -7.45
C LEU A 211 2.03 -15.74 -8.82
N LEU A 212 1.56 -14.86 -9.71
CA LEU A 212 1.23 -15.24 -11.09
C LEU A 212 2.45 -15.78 -11.84
N LEU A 213 3.61 -15.15 -11.66
CA LEU A 213 4.86 -15.61 -12.25
C LEU A 213 5.18 -17.03 -11.80
N ILE A 214 5.14 -17.31 -10.50
CA ILE A 214 5.41 -18.62 -9.92
C ILE A 214 4.42 -19.67 -10.47
N LEU A 215 3.13 -19.38 -10.44
CA LEU A 215 2.09 -20.30 -10.89
C LEU A 215 2.19 -20.58 -12.38
N THR A 216 2.38 -19.56 -13.21
CA THR A 216 2.51 -19.70 -14.67
C THR A 216 3.76 -20.47 -15.05
N ILE A 217 4.90 -20.20 -14.41
CA ILE A 217 6.14 -20.94 -14.63
C ILE A 217 5.95 -22.40 -14.21
N SER A 218 5.33 -22.67 -13.06
CA SER A 218 5.09 -24.04 -12.58
C SER A 218 4.31 -24.88 -13.59
N ILE A 219 3.19 -24.36 -14.10
CA ILE A 219 2.39 -25.04 -15.11
C ILE A 219 3.20 -25.25 -16.40
N SER A 220 3.91 -24.20 -16.84
CA SER A 220 4.72 -24.28 -18.07
C SER A 220 5.84 -25.31 -17.96
N VAL A 221 6.48 -25.44 -16.81
CA VAL A 221 7.52 -26.44 -16.54
C VAL A 221 6.95 -27.85 -16.67
N HIS A 222 5.80 -28.15 -16.07
CA HIS A 222 5.16 -29.46 -16.19
C HIS A 222 4.85 -29.84 -17.64
N VAL A 223 4.36 -28.87 -18.42
CA VAL A 223 4.12 -29.09 -19.87
C VAL A 223 5.41 -29.38 -20.62
N ILE A 224 6.49 -28.65 -20.34
CA ILE A 224 7.78 -28.84 -21.00
C ILE A 224 8.44 -30.16 -20.57
N GLU A 225 8.35 -30.53 -19.30
CA GLU A 225 8.85 -31.83 -18.84
C GLU A 225 8.18 -32.97 -19.60
N ARG A 226 6.84 -32.92 -19.74
CA ARG A 226 6.12 -33.94 -20.51
C ARG A 226 6.49 -33.93 -21.98
N PHE A 227 6.68 -32.76 -22.58
CA PHE A 227 7.18 -32.61 -23.93
C PHE A 227 8.55 -33.28 -24.11
N ILE A 228 9.49 -33.11 -23.18
CA ILE A 228 10.82 -33.69 -23.21
C ILE A 228 10.74 -35.22 -23.05
N GLU A 229 9.86 -35.73 -22.21
CA GLU A 229 9.64 -37.17 -22.03
C GLU A 229 9.15 -37.82 -23.34
N LEU A 230 8.08 -37.28 -23.92
CA LEU A 230 7.52 -37.80 -25.18
C LEU A 230 8.47 -37.70 -26.37
N LYS A 231 9.32 -36.67 -26.39
CA LYS A 231 10.35 -36.52 -27.41
C LYS A 231 11.37 -37.68 -27.40
N LYS A 232 11.62 -38.31 -26.27
CA LYS A 232 12.50 -39.49 -26.15
C LYS A 232 11.85 -40.78 -26.67
N GLU A 233 10.51 -40.77 -26.83
CA GLU A 233 9.71 -41.91 -27.30
C GLU A 233 9.53 -41.94 -28.83
N ASP A 234 10.27 -41.13 -29.60
CA ASP A 234 10.28 -41.09 -31.07
C ASP A 234 8.93 -40.68 -31.73
N LEU A 235 8.16 -39.83 -31.07
CA LEU A 235 6.84 -39.34 -31.51
C LEU A 235 6.91 -38.04 -32.32
N ASP A 236 7.88 -37.84 -33.17
CA ASP A 236 8.23 -36.55 -33.77
C ASP A 236 7.07 -35.81 -34.46
N GLU A 237 6.20 -36.47 -35.22
CA GLU A 237 5.12 -35.81 -35.98
C GLU A 237 3.90 -35.39 -35.11
N ARG A 238 3.69 -36.01 -33.95
CA ARG A 238 2.52 -35.75 -33.07
C ARG A 238 2.88 -35.24 -31.69
N LEU A 239 4.14 -34.95 -31.47
CA LEU A 239 4.68 -34.63 -30.15
C LEU A 239 3.93 -33.49 -29.43
N VAL A 240 3.65 -32.37 -30.12
CA VAL A 240 2.95 -31.24 -29.57
C VAL A 240 1.50 -31.58 -29.23
N THR A 241 0.81 -32.28 -30.15
CA THR A 241 -0.61 -32.66 -29.94
C THR A 241 -0.75 -33.64 -28.79
N GLU A 242 0.16 -34.62 -28.70
CA GLU A 242 0.14 -35.61 -27.63
C GLU A 242 0.46 -34.97 -26.27
N THR A 243 1.47 -34.09 -26.21
CA THR A 243 1.78 -33.33 -25.00
C THR A 243 0.56 -32.51 -24.52
N PHE A 244 -0.10 -31.79 -25.44
CA PHE A 244 -1.28 -31.03 -25.13
C PHE A 244 -2.42 -31.91 -24.63
N SER A 245 -2.71 -33.00 -25.30
CA SER A 245 -3.77 -33.96 -24.93
C SER A 245 -3.57 -34.51 -23.52
N GLN A 246 -2.35 -34.88 -23.17
CA GLN A 246 -2.04 -35.46 -21.86
C GLN A 246 -1.99 -34.43 -20.73
N MET A 247 -1.53 -33.20 -21.01
CA MET A 247 -1.35 -32.18 -20.00
C MET A 247 -2.56 -31.27 -19.82
N PHE A 248 -3.50 -31.26 -20.78
CA PHE A 248 -4.67 -30.38 -20.70
C PHE A 248 -5.50 -30.61 -19.43
N ILE A 249 -5.87 -31.85 -19.15
CA ILE A 249 -6.71 -32.21 -18.01
C ILE A 249 -6.02 -31.90 -16.67
N PRO A 250 -4.77 -32.34 -16.40
CA PRO A 250 -4.06 -32.01 -15.19
C PRO A 250 -3.89 -30.49 -14.99
N CYS A 251 -3.48 -29.76 -16.01
CA CYS A 251 -3.30 -28.32 -15.93
C CYS A 251 -4.62 -27.59 -15.72
N PHE A 252 -5.70 -28.01 -16.40
CA PHE A 252 -7.02 -27.43 -16.20
C PHE A 252 -7.51 -27.57 -14.77
N PHE A 253 -7.39 -28.76 -14.16
CA PHE A 253 -7.79 -28.96 -12.77
C PHE A 253 -6.88 -28.20 -11.80
N ALA A 254 -5.58 -28.09 -12.05
CA ALA A 254 -4.67 -27.29 -11.24
C ALA A 254 -5.06 -25.80 -11.26
N VAL A 255 -5.35 -25.25 -12.43
CA VAL A 255 -5.84 -23.87 -12.59
C VAL A 255 -7.20 -23.68 -11.92
N LEU A 256 -8.13 -24.62 -12.13
CA LEU A 256 -9.48 -24.56 -11.56
C LEU A 256 -9.43 -24.56 -10.03
N THR A 257 -8.69 -25.48 -9.43
CA THR A 257 -8.60 -25.58 -7.96
C THR A 257 -7.93 -24.35 -7.36
N THR A 258 -6.89 -23.82 -8.00
CA THR A 258 -6.22 -22.60 -7.57
C THR A 258 -7.14 -21.38 -7.74
N GLY A 259 -7.87 -21.30 -8.85
CA GLY A 259 -8.87 -20.25 -9.10
C GLY A 259 -9.98 -20.26 -8.05
N VAL A 260 -10.52 -21.45 -7.69
CA VAL A 260 -11.52 -21.58 -6.61
C VAL A 260 -10.94 -21.14 -5.25
N ALA A 261 -9.69 -21.47 -4.97
CA ALA A 261 -9.02 -21.02 -3.74
C ALA A 261 -8.94 -19.50 -3.65
N PHE A 262 -8.57 -18.80 -4.75
CA PHE A 262 -8.57 -17.34 -4.77
C PHE A 262 -9.96 -16.72 -4.79
N LEU A 263 -10.93 -17.35 -5.46
CA LEU A 263 -12.34 -16.95 -5.40
C LEU A 263 -12.89 -16.98 -3.96
N SER A 264 -12.48 -17.93 -3.13
CA SER A 264 -12.93 -18.01 -1.75
C SER A 264 -12.52 -16.78 -0.92
N LEU A 265 -11.43 -16.08 -1.28
CA LEU A 265 -11.00 -14.85 -0.62
C LEU A 265 -11.97 -13.69 -0.84
N ILE A 266 -12.79 -13.75 -1.89
CA ILE A 266 -13.79 -12.71 -2.21
C ILE A 266 -14.93 -12.71 -1.18
N SER A 267 -15.15 -13.83 -0.47
CA SER A 267 -16.14 -13.93 0.59
C SER A 267 -15.69 -13.34 1.94
N GLY A 268 -14.45 -12.85 2.04
CA GLY A 268 -13.92 -12.25 3.26
C GLY A 268 -14.30 -10.78 3.41
N ASP A 269 -14.25 -10.27 4.66
CA ASP A 269 -14.59 -8.89 4.99
C ASP A 269 -13.40 -7.92 4.84
N ILE A 270 -12.18 -8.44 4.68
CA ILE A 270 -10.95 -7.64 4.60
C ILE A 270 -10.74 -7.17 3.17
N LYS A 271 -11.02 -5.91 2.88
CA LYS A 271 -10.97 -5.31 1.55
C LYS A 271 -9.67 -5.59 0.76
N PRO A 272 -8.45 -5.44 1.31
CA PRO A 272 -7.23 -5.77 0.58
C PRO A 272 -7.11 -7.25 0.17
N VAL A 273 -7.62 -8.17 0.99
CA VAL A 273 -7.61 -9.62 0.72
C VAL A 273 -8.62 -9.96 -0.37
N LEU A 274 -9.80 -9.35 -0.32
CA LEU A 274 -10.84 -9.47 -1.34
C LEU A 274 -10.35 -8.97 -2.71
N GLU A 275 -9.70 -7.79 -2.75
CA GLU A 275 -9.10 -7.24 -3.96
C GLU A 275 -8.02 -8.17 -4.52
N PHE A 276 -7.15 -8.70 -3.66
CA PHE A 276 -6.15 -9.67 -4.05
C PHE A 276 -6.77 -10.95 -4.64
N GLY A 277 -7.80 -11.50 -4.01
CA GLY A 277 -8.54 -12.66 -4.52
C GLY A 277 -9.11 -12.44 -5.91
N LYS A 278 -9.71 -11.27 -6.16
CA LYS A 278 -10.22 -10.88 -7.48
C LYS A 278 -9.12 -10.81 -8.52
N MET A 279 -8.00 -10.12 -8.21
CA MET A 279 -6.87 -9.96 -9.13
C MET A 279 -6.26 -11.32 -9.50
N MET A 280 -6.05 -12.18 -8.52
CA MET A 280 -5.51 -13.52 -8.75
C MET A 280 -6.46 -14.40 -9.56
N THR A 281 -7.77 -14.34 -9.30
CA THR A 281 -8.77 -15.10 -10.08
C THR A 281 -8.80 -14.70 -11.56
N VAL A 282 -8.60 -13.42 -11.86
CA VAL A 282 -8.51 -12.94 -13.25
C VAL A 282 -7.18 -13.33 -13.91
N GLY A 283 -6.10 -13.42 -13.13
CA GLY A 283 -4.77 -13.71 -13.64
C GLY A 283 -4.49 -15.19 -13.91
N ILE A 284 -5.20 -16.10 -13.25
CA ILE A 284 -5.08 -17.56 -13.39
C ILE A 284 -5.96 -18.06 -14.52
#